data_d155fc9120a25212d1fb43c3ef80b049
#
_entry.id   d155fc9120a25212d1fb43c3ef80b049
#
_cell.length_a   1.000
_cell.length_b   1.000
_cell.length_c   1.000
_cell.angle_alpha   90.00
_cell.angle_beta   90.00
_cell.angle_gamma   90.00
#
_symmetry.space_group_name_H-M   'P 1'
#
loop_
_entity.id
_entity.type
_entity.pdbx_description
1 polymer ?
#
loop_
_entity_poly.entity_id
_entity_poly.type
_entity_poly.pdbx_seq_one_letter_code
_entity_poly.pdbx_strand_id
1 'polypeptide(L)'
;MNDKTLNNTLLDGRNFLDICLNFHNNKKYKLLSPPKATVVIPLYNCEKTISAALHSVQYQNLSEIEIILVNDFSNDNTSKIINNYQKNDHRIKILNNFKNMGTLYSRTIAVLISKGEYIFNLDNDDLYFDKDVLDYIYKRGKNENLDIISFQAIKIWNYTADIINMLNIFTYQYQEEQYVKQPELGTWMIKHKEKFVVHNNMIWDKCIKSSIYIKAINLMGFKRYSKFLSWAEDTSINFVIFNIANNFKHLKKYGIYHFMGINTASFTQPTNSKLFGEIFFLDILFDFSRNNTYDKNLIIGQAIYIYKRYQFYNFINDTNNFSYLKGVLNKLINCKYLSKLNNRKIRKLFTYFYII
;
A
#
# COMPACT_ATOMS: atom_id res chain seq x y z
N MET A 1 -12.01 -4.11 35.29
CA MET A 1 -12.86 -3.90 34.12
C MET A 1 -12.53 -5.01 33.12
N ASN A 2 -13.51 -5.82 32.76
CA ASN A 2 -13.30 -7.07 32.03
C ASN A 2 -12.87 -6.84 30.59
N ASP A 3 -11.84 -7.56 30.13
CA ASP A 3 -11.26 -7.55 28.77
C ASP A 3 -12.26 -7.66 27.60
N LYS A 4 -13.46 -8.16 27.84
CA LYS A 4 -14.51 -8.30 26.81
C LYS A 4 -15.21 -6.99 26.42
N THR A 5 -15.19 -5.98 27.29
CA THR A 5 -15.79 -4.66 27.02
C THR A 5 -14.85 -3.74 26.23
N LEU A 6 -13.55 -3.93 26.35
CA LEU A 6 -12.55 -3.18 25.57
C LEU A 6 -12.56 -3.57 24.07
N ASN A 7 -12.86 -4.85 23.77
CA ASN A 7 -12.78 -5.40 22.42
C ASN A 7 -13.89 -4.91 21.45
N ASN A 8 -15.04 -4.49 21.94
CA ASN A 8 -16.14 -4.03 21.09
C ASN A 8 -16.17 -2.51 20.85
N THR A 9 -15.51 -1.72 21.68
CA THR A 9 -15.45 -0.26 21.56
C THR A 9 -14.33 0.23 20.61
N LEU A 10 -13.32 -0.59 20.32
CA LEU A 10 -12.17 -0.22 19.49
C LEU A 10 -12.41 -0.34 17.96
N LEU A 11 -13.57 -0.78 17.54
CA LEU A 11 -13.93 -0.91 16.11
C LEU A 11 -14.84 0.22 15.61
N ASP A 12 -15.16 1.21 16.44
CA ASP A 12 -15.92 2.39 16.07
C ASP A 12 -14.97 3.47 15.54
N GLY A 13 -15.33 4.10 14.41
CA GLY A 13 -14.53 5.17 13.78
C GLY A 13 -14.17 6.34 14.71
N ARG A 14 -14.89 6.51 15.83
CA ARG A 14 -14.60 7.50 16.87
C ARG A 14 -13.30 7.20 17.61
N ASN A 15 -13.05 5.93 17.96
CA ASN A 15 -11.82 5.54 18.68
C ASN A 15 -10.57 5.62 17.80
N PHE A 16 -10.71 5.44 16.48
CA PHE A 16 -9.63 5.63 15.54
C PHE A 16 -9.17 7.10 15.49
N LEU A 17 -10.14 8.02 15.44
CA LEU A 17 -9.88 9.46 15.49
C LEU A 17 -9.19 9.85 16.82
N ASP A 18 -9.62 9.26 17.93
CA ASP A 18 -9.04 9.49 19.27
C ASP A 18 -7.60 9.00 19.36
N ILE A 19 -7.27 7.87 18.75
CA ILE A 19 -5.87 7.39 18.64
C ILE A 19 -5.02 8.41 17.89
N CYS A 20 -5.50 8.90 16.75
CA CYS A 20 -4.79 9.90 15.95
C CYS A 20 -4.64 11.23 16.71
N LEU A 21 -5.69 11.72 17.39
CA LEU A 21 -5.68 12.95 18.16
C LEU A 21 -4.76 12.85 19.39
N ASN A 22 -4.82 11.75 20.13
CA ASN A 22 -3.96 11.51 21.29
C ASN A 22 -2.49 11.44 20.89
N PHE A 23 -2.19 10.89 19.73
CA PHE A 23 -0.82 10.83 19.21
C PHE A 23 -0.31 12.21 18.82
N HIS A 24 -1.13 13.06 18.18
CA HIS A 24 -0.77 14.43 17.86
C HIS A 24 -0.50 15.30 19.09
N ASN A 25 -1.20 15.05 20.20
CA ASN A 25 -1.09 15.81 21.44
C ASN A 25 0.04 15.30 22.37
N ASN A 26 0.70 14.20 22.04
CA ASN A 26 1.73 13.62 22.88
C ASN A 26 3.03 14.46 22.85
N LYS A 27 3.31 15.17 23.95
CA LYS A 27 4.49 16.06 24.11
C LYS A 27 5.84 15.34 23.95
N LYS A 28 5.88 14.00 24.08
CA LYS A 28 7.11 13.19 23.98
C LYS A 28 7.74 13.23 22.58
N TYR A 29 6.94 13.55 21.54
CA TYR A 29 7.37 13.56 20.15
C TYR A 29 7.47 14.98 19.56
N LYS A 30 8.00 15.93 20.32
CA LYS A 30 8.18 17.29 19.83
C LYS A 30 9.38 17.33 18.89
N LEU A 31 9.12 17.44 17.59
CA LEU A 31 10.16 17.76 16.60
C LEU A 31 10.58 19.23 16.77
N LEU A 32 11.87 19.51 16.55
CA LEU A 32 12.42 20.86 16.64
C LEU A 32 11.87 21.78 15.55
N SER A 33 11.49 21.21 14.39
CA SER A 33 10.83 21.89 13.28
C SER A 33 9.81 20.93 12.62
N PRO A 34 8.83 21.46 11.85
CA PRO A 34 7.96 20.60 11.06
C PRO A 34 8.78 19.73 10.10
N PRO A 35 8.53 18.41 10.03
CA PRO A 35 9.30 17.53 9.16
C PRO A 35 8.98 17.82 7.69
N LYS A 36 9.99 17.78 6.85
CA LYS A 36 9.86 17.86 5.39
C LYS A 36 9.20 16.60 4.83
N ALA A 37 9.53 15.47 5.41
CA ALA A 37 8.98 14.19 4.98
C ALA A 37 8.69 13.25 6.16
N THR A 38 7.79 12.32 5.93
CA THR A 38 7.53 11.17 6.82
C THR A 38 7.93 9.90 6.09
N VAL A 39 8.72 9.04 6.76
CA VAL A 39 8.96 7.67 6.31
C VAL A 39 8.04 6.75 7.10
N VAL A 40 7.18 6.00 6.41
CA VAL A 40 6.23 5.05 6.99
C VAL A 40 6.72 3.63 6.77
N ILE A 41 6.85 2.85 7.86
CA ILE A 41 7.32 1.45 7.81
C ILE A 41 6.33 0.57 8.60
N PRO A 42 5.50 -0.22 7.93
CA PRO A 42 4.68 -1.24 8.57
C PRO A 42 5.54 -2.44 8.96
N LEU A 43 5.33 -2.99 10.16
CA LEU A 43 6.16 -4.03 10.74
C LEU A 43 5.29 -5.22 11.20
N TYR A 44 5.66 -6.41 10.77
CA TYR A 44 5.10 -7.65 11.29
C TYR A 44 6.13 -8.77 11.24
N ASN A 45 6.58 -9.25 12.41
CA ASN A 45 7.57 -10.33 12.55
C ASN A 45 8.80 -10.13 11.65
N CYS A 46 9.47 -8.98 11.80
CA CYS A 46 10.59 -8.57 10.95
C CYS A 46 11.90 -8.37 11.74
N GLU A 47 12.11 -9.13 12.81
CA GLU A 47 13.32 -9.03 13.65
C GLU A 47 14.63 -9.16 12.87
N LYS A 48 14.62 -9.89 11.73
CA LYS A 48 15.82 -10.14 10.91
C LYS A 48 16.15 -8.99 9.95
N THR A 49 15.17 -8.18 9.56
CA THR A 49 15.31 -7.20 8.47
C THR A 49 15.23 -5.75 8.95
N ILE A 50 14.42 -5.47 9.96
CA ILE A 50 14.10 -4.10 10.37
C ILE A 50 15.32 -3.24 10.75
N SER A 51 16.36 -3.85 11.31
CA SER A 51 17.58 -3.10 11.66
C SER A 51 18.25 -2.52 10.41
N ALA A 52 18.36 -3.28 9.34
CA ALA A 52 18.94 -2.82 8.09
C ALA A 52 18.09 -1.71 7.44
N ALA A 53 16.76 -1.90 7.40
CA ALA A 53 15.83 -0.89 6.90
C ALA A 53 15.98 0.44 7.67
N LEU A 54 15.98 0.40 9.01
CA LEU A 54 16.15 1.59 9.85
C LEU A 54 17.51 2.27 9.65
N HIS A 55 18.58 1.51 9.53
CA HIS A 55 19.90 2.08 9.23
C HIS A 55 19.92 2.84 7.90
N SER A 56 19.26 2.29 6.85
CA SER A 56 19.19 2.97 5.55
C SER A 56 18.41 4.29 5.62
N VAL A 57 17.40 4.39 6.49
CA VAL A 57 16.64 5.63 6.74
C VAL A 57 17.47 6.63 7.57
N GLN A 58 18.11 6.16 8.63
CA GLN A 58 18.92 7.02 9.50
C GLN A 58 20.12 7.62 8.77
N TYR A 59 20.66 6.92 7.78
CA TYR A 59 21.79 7.34 6.96
C TYR A 59 21.44 8.42 5.92
N GLN A 60 20.16 8.78 5.76
CA GLN A 60 19.73 9.77 4.77
C GLN A 60 20.20 11.19 5.13
N ASN A 61 20.63 11.94 4.11
CA ASN A 61 21.07 13.34 4.25
C ASN A 61 19.91 14.30 4.59
N LEU A 62 18.64 13.94 4.26
CA LEU A 62 17.47 14.68 4.69
C LEU A 62 17.22 14.41 6.18
N SER A 63 17.70 15.30 7.05
CA SER A 63 17.58 15.14 8.51
C SER A 63 16.20 15.50 9.06
N GLU A 64 15.50 16.44 8.41
CA GLU A 64 14.19 16.95 8.83
C GLU A 64 13.07 15.98 8.42
N ILE A 65 13.18 14.74 8.89
CA ILE A 65 12.18 13.69 8.69
C ILE A 65 11.62 13.22 10.02
N GLU A 66 10.41 12.66 9.98
CA GLU A 66 9.91 11.76 11.00
C GLU A 66 9.85 10.34 10.45
N ILE A 67 10.02 9.36 11.32
CA ILE A 67 9.99 7.94 10.99
C ILE A 67 8.86 7.31 11.80
N ILE A 68 7.81 6.83 11.15
CA ILE A 68 6.67 6.22 11.82
C ILE A 68 6.69 4.71 11.58
N LEU A 69 6.94 3.98 12.67
CA LEU A 69 6.95 2.53 12.72
C LEU A 69 5.62 2.05 13.25
N VAL A 70 4.92 1.21 12.50
CA VAL A 70 3.67 0.61 12.96
C VAL A 70 3.87 -0.88 13.17
N ASN A 71 4.02 -1.28 14.42
CA ASN A 71 4.12 -2.68 14.80
C ASN A 71 2.73 -3.33 14.79
N ASP A 72 2.50 -4.17 13.79
CA ASP A 72 1.22 -4.83 13.55
C ASP A 72 1.09 -6.14 14.35
N PHE A 73 1.28 -6.02 15.68
CA PHE A 73 1.17 -7.13 16.62
C PHE A 73 2.23 -8.23 16.40
N SER A 74 3.51 -7.85 16.23
CA SER A 74 4.62 -8.79 16.13
C SER A 74 4.80 -9.61 17.42
N ASN A 75 5.13 -10.89 17.29
CA ASN A 75 5.37 -11.82 18.39
C ASN A 75 6.83 -12.31 18.46
N ASP A 76 7.71 -11.79 17.62
CA ASP A 76 9.16 -11.96 17.63
C ASP A 76 9.87 -10.80 18.35
N ASN A 77 11.19 -10.64 18.18
CA ASN A 77 11.96 -9.56 18.81
C ASN A 77 11.78 -8.18 18.14
N THR A 78 10.92 -8.03 17.13
CA THR A 78 10.69 -6.76 16.44
C THR A 78 10.44 -5.62 17.41
N SER A 79 9.52 -5.78 18.37
CA SER A 79 9.19 -4.74 19.36
C SER A 79 10.41 -4.30 20.19
N LYS A 80 11.25 -5.25 20.62
CA LYS A 80 12.46 -4.96 21.38
C LYS A 80 13.46 -4.15 20.57
N ILE A 81 13.65 -4.53 19.31
CA ILE A 81 14.58 -3.86 18.38
C ILE A 81 14.14 -2.42 18.15
N ILE A 82 12.90 -2.17 17.72
CA ILE A 82 12.43 -0.83 17.41
C ILE A 82 12.41 0.10 18.62
N ASN A 83 12.08 -0.40 19.81
CA ASN A 83 12.16 0.37 21.05
C ASN A 83 13.60 0.82 21.35
N ASN A 84 14.61 0.00 21.03
CA ASN A 84 16.01 0.40 21.19
C ASN A 84 16.41 1.50 20.21
N TYR A 85 15.97 1.42 18.94
CA TYR A 85 16.18 2.49 17.97
C TYR A 85 15.51 3.80 18.38
N GLN A 86 14.27 3.75 18.87
CA GLN A 86 13.56 4.95 19.34
C GLN A 86 14.25 5.67 20.50
N LYS A 87 14.92 4.93 21.39
CA LYS A 87 15.68 5.55 22.49
C LYS A 87 16.84 6.42 21.98
N ASN A 88 17.41 6.04 20.84
CA ASN A 88 18.61 6.67 20.28
C ASN A 88 18.31 7.65 19.13
N ASP A 89 17.08 7.64 18.59
CA ASP A 89 16.67 8.52 17.49
C ASP A 89 15.27 9.11 17.77
N HIS A 90 15.22 10.37 18.14
CA HIS A 90 13.97 11.09 18.48
C HIS A 90 13.03 11.29 17.31
N ARG A 91 13.48 11.06 16.07
CA ARG A 91 12.64 11.11 14.86
C ARG A 91 11.71 9.91 14.77
N ILE A 92 12.04 8.81 15.47
CA ILE A 92 11.27 7.56 15.44
C ILE A 92 10.07 7.65 16.37
N LYS A 93 8.91 7.37 15.80
CA LYS A 93 7.62 7.20 16.48
C LYS A 93 7.13 5.78 16.29
N ILE A 94 6.69 5.13 17.36
CA ILE A 94 6.18 3.76 17.31
C ILE A 94 4.70 3.76 17.63
N LEU A 95 3.90 3.13 16.77
CA LEU A 95 2.53 2.71 17.03
C LEU A 95 2.49 1.19 17.17
N ASN A 96 1.70 0.69 18.12
CA ASN A 96 1.46 -0.74 18.27
C ASN A 96 -0.02 -1.03 18.04
N ASN A 97 -0.33 -1.87 17.07
CA ASN A 97 -1.67 -2.38 16.87
C ASN A 97 -1.99 -3.42 17.95
N PHE A 98 -3.23 -3.48 18.40
CA PHE A 98 -3.69 -4.42 19.44
C PHE A 98 -3.91 -5.84 18.92
N LYS A 99 -3.93 -6.03 17.59
CA LYS A 99 -3.94 -7.30 16.86
C LYS A 99 -3.34 -7.07 15.48
N ASN A 100 -3.07 -8.12 14.73
CA ASN A 100 -2.67 -8.00 13.34
C ASN A 100 -3.83 -7.44 12.49
N MET A 101 -3.68 -6.20 12.03
CA MET A 101 -4.68 -5.43 11.27
C MET A 101 -4.38 -5.42 9.76
N GLY A 102 -3.19 -5.88 9.37
CA GLY A 102 -2.70 -5.88 7.99
C GLY A 102 -2.01 -4.58 7.56
N THR A 103 -1.28 -4.69 6.46
CA THR A 103 -0.39 -3.63 5.97
C THR A 103 -1.15 -2.38 5.56
N LEU A 104 -2.33 -2.51 4.92
CA LEU A 104 -3.14 -1.35 4.55
C LEU A 104 -3.53 -0.50 5.76
N TYR A 105 -4.01 -1.14 6.82
CA TYR A 105 -4.37 -0.44 8.06
C TYR A 105 -3.15 0.25 8.66
N SER A 106 -2.04 -0.47 8.81
CA SER A 106 -0.81 0.03 9.43
C SER A 106 -0.25 1.24 8.68
N ARG A 107 -0.19 1.20 7.34
CA ARG A 107 0.19 2.36 6.53
C ARG A 107 -0.80 3.52 6.70
N THR A 108 -2.09 3.23 6.70
CA THR A 108 -3.15 4.25 6.82
C THR A 108 -3.05 5.04 8.11
N ILE A 109 -2.93 4.37 9.27
CA ILE A 109 -2.81 5.08 10.56
C ILE A 109 -1.52 5.90 10.65
N ALA A 110 -0.42 5.39 10.09
CA ALA A 110 0.83 6.14 10.03
C ALA A 110 0.69 7.44 9.23
N VAL A 111 0.06 7.36 8.06
CA VAL A 111 -0.19 8.54 7.20
C VAL A 111 -1.10 9.55 7.88
N LEU A 112 -2.15 9.11 8.57
CA LEU A 112 -3.10 10.01 9.24
C LEU A 112 -2.49 10.78 10.42
N ILE A 113 -1.47 10.22 11.09
CA ILE A 113 -0.75 10.91 12.17
C ILE A 113 0.51 11.63 11.70
N SER A 114 0.89 11.48 10.44
CA SER A 114 2.09 12.07 9.88
C SER A 114 2.02 13.60 9.84
N LYS A 115 3.19 14.24 9.92
CA LYS A 115 3.35 15.72 9.88
C LYS A 115 4.24 16.17 8.72
N GLY A 116 4.87 15.25 8.00
CA GLY A 116 5.71 15.54 6.85
C GLY A 116 4.89 16.06 5.66
N GLU A 117 5.48 16.95 4.87
CA GLU A 117 4.85 17.46 3.65
C GLU A 117 4.69 16.35 2.60
N TYR A 118 5.65 15.41 2.56
CA TYR A 118 5.63 14.24 1.70
C TYR A 118 5.75 12.96 2.50
N ILE A 119 5.11 11.89 2.02
CA ILE A 119 5.15 10.56 2.59
C ILE A 119 5.99 9.65 1.70
N PHE A 120 6.98 9.01 2.30
CA PHE A 120 7.72 7.88 1.73
C PHE A 120 7.26 6.61 2.41
N ASN A 121 6.99 5.57 1.62
CA ASN A 121 6.70 4.25 2.15
C ASN A 121 7.96 3.38 1.98
N LEU A 122 8.29 2.60 3.00
CA LEU A 122 9.39 1.63 2.94
C LEU A 122 8.89 0.32 3.54
N ASP A 123 9.10 -0.79 2.86
CA ASP A 123 8.85 -2.10 3.44
C ASP A 123 9.96 -2.46 4.43
N ASN A 124 9.62 -3.25 5.44
CA ASN A 124 10.56 -3.53 6.55
C ASN A 124 11.74 -4.43 6.16
N ASP A 125 11.75 -4.96 4.95
CA ASP A 125 12.79 -5.79 4.35
C ASP A 125 13.51 -5.10 3.18
N ASP A 126 13.18 -3.82 2.88
CA ASP A 126 13.79 -3.02 1.83
C ASP A 126 14.76 -1.97 2.39
N LEU A 127 15.65 -1.44 1.53
CA LEU A 127 16.66 -0.45 1.90
C LEU A 127 16.67 0.71 0.91
N TYR A 128 16.86 1.94 1.39
CA TYR A 128 17.20 3.04 0.49
C TYR A 128 18.55 2.83 -0.18
N PHE A 129 18.64 3.17 -1.46
CA PHE A 129 19.78 2.90 -2.33
C PHE A 129 21.07 3.64 -1.89
N ASP A 130 20.93 4.94 -1.60
CA ASP A 130 22.02 5.79 -1.14
C ASP A 130 21.51 6.85 -0.14
N LYS A 131 22.44 7.64 0.41
CA LYS A 131 22.13 8.67 1.43
C LYS A 131 21.39 9.90 0.90
N ASP A 132 21.31 10.09 -0.41
CA ASP A 132 20.74 11.28 -1.04
C ASP A 132 19.32 11.06 -1.56
N VAL A 133 18.79 9.84 -1.44
CA VAL A 133 17.48 9.46 -2.03
C VAL A 133 16.36 10.37 -1.55
N LEU A 134 16.16 10.49 -0.23
CA LEU A 134 15.05 11.27 0.31
C LEU A 134 15.20 12.77 0.00
N ASP A 135 16.41 13.31 0.13
CA ASP A 135 16.68 14.73 -0.14
C ASP A 135 16.46 15.08 -1.62
N TYR A 136 16.98 14.25 -2.52
CA TYR A 136 16.82 14.44 -3.96
C TYR A 136 15.34 14.40 -4.37
N ILE A 137 14.61 13.37 -3.93
CA ILE A 137 13.20 13.20 -4.30
C ILE A 137 12.34 14.31 -3.69
N TYR A 138 12.55 14.66 -2.41
CA TYR A 138 11.87 15.76 -1.76
C TYR A 138 12.07 17.09 -2.49
N LYS A 139 13.30 17.44 -2.83
CA LYS A 139 13.62 18.68 -3.55
C LYS A 139 12.94 18.71 -4.93
N ARG A 140 12.96 17.61 -5.66
CA ARG A 140 12.24 17.50 -6.95
C ARG A 140 10.74 17.69 -6.76
N GLY A 141 10.14 17.02 -5.77
CA GLY A 141 8.72 17.15 -5.45
C GLY A 141 8.32 18.58 -5.11
N LYS A 142 9.11 19.22 -4.25
CA LYS A 142 8.88 20.58 -3.79
C LYS A 142 9.02 21.62 -4.91
N ASN A 143 10.14 21.56 -5.64
CA ASN A 143 10.45 22.54 -6.68
C ASN A 143 9.52 22.47 -7.89
N GLU A 144 9.06 21.26 -8.25
CA GLU A 144 8.16 21.03 -9.38
C GLU A 144 6.69 20.92 -8.94
N ASN A 145 6.38 21.10 -7.64
CA ASN A 145 5.05 20.97 -7.04
C ASN A 145 4.34 19.67 -7.46
N LEU A 146 5.02 18.55 -7.27
CA LEU A 146 4.53 17.23 -7.66
C LEU A 146 3.63 16.64 -6.56
N ASP A 147 2.53 16.01 -6.97
CA ASP A 147 1.63 15.29 -6.07
C ASP A 147 2.13 13.86 -5.82
N ILE A 148 2.66 13.21 -6.87
CA ILE A 148 3.21 11.85 -6.82
C ILE A 148 4.56 11.85 -7.55
N ILE A 149 5.55 11.25 -6.91
CA ILE A 149 6.87 11.02 -7.50
C ILE A 149 7.17 9.53 -7.38
N SER A 150 7.58 8.87 -8.45
CA SER A 150 8.15 7.53 -8.37
C SER A 150 9.61 7.52 -8.78
N PHE A 151 10.31 6.49 -8.35
CA PHE A 151 11.74 6.31 -8.59
C PHE A 151 12.04 4.84 -8.91
N GLN A 152 13.25 4.57 -9.38
CA GLN A 152 13.65 3.22 -9.77
C GLN A 152 13.99 2.37 -8.54
N ALA A 153 13.79 1.06 -8.66
CA ALA A 153 14.22 0.08 -7.68
C ALA A 153 15.18 -0.94 -8.30
N ILE A 154 16.13 -1.40 -7.51
CA ILE A 154 16.97 -2.55 -7.82
C ILE A 154 16.38 -3.76 -7.11
N LYS A 155 15.97 -4.76 -7.86
CA LYS A 155 15.46 -6.02 -7.30
C LYS A 155 16.63 -6.95 -6.98
N ILE A 156 16.65 -7.46 -5.77
CA ILE A 156 17.62 -8.45 -5.30
C ILE A 156 16.90 -9.75 -5.01
N TRP A 157 17.29 -10.81 -5.73
CA TRP A 157 16.70 -12.13 -5.57
C TRP A 157 17.56 -13.00 -4.65
N ASN A 158 16.90 -13.82 -3.81
CA ASN A 158 17.53 -14.79 -2.92
C ASN A 158 18.61 -14.18 -2.02
N TYR A 159 18.15 -13.42 -1.03
CA TYR A 159 19.01 -12.89 0.01
C TYR A 159 19.60 -14.05 0.86
N THR A 160 20.82 -14.45 0.53
CA THR A 160 21.75 -15.09 1.48
C THR A 160 22.93 -14.14 1.62
N ALA A 161 23.47 -13.98 2.82
CA ALA A 161 24.52 -13.03 3.15
C ALA A 161 25.77 -13.12 2.22
N ASP A 162 25.90 -14.16 1.43
CA ASP A 162 27.04 -14.41 0.53
C ASP A 162 26.81 -13.96 -0.93
N ILE A 163 25.65 -13.41 -1.30
CA ILE A 163 25.28 -13.12 -2.70
C ILE A 163 25.16 -11.63 -3.00
N ILE A 164 26.13 -10.83 -2.57
CA ILE A 164 26.38 -9.52 -3.19
C ILE A 164 26.89 -9.66 -4.65
N ASN A 165 27.24 -10.86 -5.08
CA ASN A 165 27.91 -11.12 -6.37
C ASN A 165 27.00 -11.53 -7.53
N MET A 166 25.68 -11.66 -7.37
CA MET A 166 24.76 -11.95 -8.48
C MET A 166 23.65 -10.92 -8.54
N LEU A 167 23.99 -9.71 -8.93
CA LEU A 167 23.04 -8.67 -9.27
C LEU A 167 22.38 -9.00 -10.62
N ASN A 168 21.32 -9.78 -10.61
CA ASN A 168 20.32 -9.69 -11.68
C ASN A 168 19.56 -8.39 -11.46
N ILE A 169 20.13 -7.29 -11.98
CA ILE A 169 19.55 -5.96 -11.91
C ILE A 169 18.37 -5.92 -12.87
N PHE A 170 17.18 -6.16 -12.37
CA PHE A 170 15.95 -5.87 -13.08
C PHE A 170 15.48 -4.48 -12.69
N THR A 171 15.76 -3.48 -13.53
CA THR A 171 15.21 -2.15 -13.38
C THR A 171 13.73 -2.15 -13.76
N TYR A 172 12.88 -1.54 -12.93
CA TYR A 172 11.50 -1.30 -13.32
C TYR A 172 11.43 -0.24 -14.44
N GLN A 173 10.92 -0.61 -15.52
CA GLN A 173 10.13 -0.16 -16.68
C GLN A 173 10.38 1.22 -17.31
N TYR A 174 10.94 2.21 -16.67
CA TYR A 174 11.10 3.51 -17.31
C TYR A 174 12.59 3.82 -17.50
N GLN A 175 13.03 3.79 -18.76
CA GLN A 175 14.39 4.20 -19.10
C GLN A 175 14.58 5.72 -19.03
N GLU A 176 13.48 6.50 -19.06
CA GLU A 176 13.47 7.95 -19.09
C GLU A 176 12.54 8.55 -18.04
N GLU A 177 12.78 9.80 -17.63
CA GLU A 177 11.85 10.54 -16.79
C GLU A 177 10.51 10.73 -17.51
N GLN A 178 9.41 10.51 -16.78
CA GLN A 178 8.06 10.67 -17.34
C GLN A 178 7.25 11.62 -16.46
N TYR A 179 6.51 12.50 -17.11
CA TYR A 179 5.62 13.44 -16.46
C TYR A 179 4.21 13.30 -17.03
N VAL A 180 3.23 13.08 -16.14
CA VAL A 180 1.83 12.85 -16.52
C VAL A 180 0.92 13.75 -15.69
N LYS A 181 -0.07 14.36 -16.32
CA LYS A 181 -1.12 15.18 -15.67
C LYS A 181 -2.51 14.57 -15.84
N GLN A 182 -3.47 15.06 -15.07
CA GLN A 182 -4.87 14.79 -15.35
C GLN A 182 -5.29 15.41 -16.71
N PRO A 183 -6.20 14.76 -17.48
CA PRO A 183 -6.97 13.54 -17.11
C PRO A 183 -6.24 12.22 -17.40
N GLU A 184 -5.07 12.22 -17.99
CA GLU A 184 -4.34 11.01 -18.40
C GLU A 184 -3.85 10.20 -17.20
N LEU A 185 -3.55 10.89 -16.08
CA LEU A 185 -3.01 10.26 -14.90
C LEU A 185 -3.93 9.16 -14.32
N GLY A 186 -5.23 9.39 -14.29
CA GLY A 186 -6.19 8.39 -13.80
C GLY A 186 -6.24 7.12 -14.66
N THR A 187 -5.86 7.19 -15.92
CA THR A 187 -5.82 6.07 -16.86
C THR A 187 -4.42 5.45 -16.96
N TRP A 188 -3.40 6.22 -16.64
CA TRP A 188 -2.01 5.85 -16.83
C TRP A 188 -1.56 4.65 -15.97
N MET A 189 -2.07 4.54 -14.75
CA MET A 189 -1.80 3.41 -13.87
C MET A 189 -2.23 2.05 -14.46
N ILE A 190 -3.09 2.04 -15.47
CA ILE A 190 -3.83 0.86 -15.91
C ILE A 190 -3.55 0.44 -17.34
N LYS A 191 -2.97 1.33 -18.16
CA LYS A 191 -2.78 1.08 -19.60
C LYS A 191 -1.34 0.74 -19.94
N HIS A 192 -1.07 -0.49 -20.39
CA HIS A 192 0.15 -0.84 -21.09
C HIS A 192 -0.16 -1.58 -22.37
N LYS A 193 0.28 -1.01 -23.54
CA LYS A 193 0.24 -1.65 -24.86
C LYS A 193 -1.08 -2.41 -25.10
N GLU A 194 -2.21 -1.72 -24.98
CA GLU A 194 -3.55 -2.26 -25.22
C GLU A 194 -4.04 -3.35 -24.24
N LYS A 195 -3.26 -3.72 -23.23
CA LYS A 195 -3.69 -4.62 -22.16
C LYS A 195 -4.02 -3.84 -20.90
N PHE A 196 -5.13 -4.19 -20.25
CA PHE A 196 -5.48 -3.69 -18.93
C PHE A 196 -4.62 -4.42 -17.89
N VAL A 197 -3.44 -3.89 -17.62
CA VAL A 197 -2.52 -4.37 -16.61
C VAL A 197 -2.27 -3.21 -15.67
N VAL A 198 -2.46 -3.43 -14.37
CA VAL A 198 -2.12 -2.43 -13.37
C VAL A 198 -0.61 -2.24 -13.36
N HIS A 199 -0.19 -1.08 -13.82
CA HIS A 199 1.21 -0.67 -13.80
C HIS A 199 1.49 0.15 -12.57
N ASN A 200 2.75 0.10 -12.12
CA ASN A 200 3.23 0.99 -11.06
C ASN A 200 2.36 0.95 -9.80
N ASN A 201 1.92 -0.26 -9.44
CA ASN A 201 1.03 -0.53 -8.32
C ASN A 201 1.75 -0.55 -6.96
N MET A 202 3.08 -0.58 -6.96
CA MET A 202 3.87 -0.58 -5.74
C MET A 202 3.77 0.79 -5.04
N ILE A 203 3.69 0.80 -3.72
CA ILE A 203 3.66 2.04 -2.93
C ILE A 203 5.05 2.45 -2.45
N TRP A 204 5.94 1.48 -2.25
CA TRP A 204 7.29 1.69 -1.71
C TRP A 204 8.24 2.42 -2.68
N ASP A 205 7.97 2.44 -3.99
CA ASP A 205 8.72 3.20 -4.99
C ASP A 205 8.17 4.62 -5.19
N LYS A 206 7.36 5.12 -4.25
CA LYS A 206 6.70 6.41 -4.36
C LYS A 206 6.92 7.32 -3.16
N CYS A 207 7.04 8.60 -3.50
CA CYS A 207 6.89 9.72 -2.59
C CYS A 207 5.59 10.44 -2.95
N ILE A 208 4.69 10.59 -1.98
CA ILE A 208 3.35 11.12 -2.20
C ILE A 208 3.12 12.32 -1.30
N LYS A 209 2.59 13.40 -1.86
CA LYS A 209 2.22 14.59 -1.09
C LYS A 209 1.19 14.22 -0.02
N SER A 210 1.46 14.55 1.24
CA SER A 210 0.65 14.11 2.39
C SER A 210 -0.83 14.45 2.25
N SER A 211 -1.14 15.66 1.74
CA SER A 211 -2.52 16.10 1.52
C SER A 211 -3.29 15.21 0.53
N ILE A 212 -2.61 14.71 -0.51
CA ILE A 212 -3.20 13.80 -1.50
C ILE A 212 -3.41 12.41 -0.89
N TYR A 213 -2.43 11.90 -0.14
CA TYR A 213 -2.54 10.60 0.49
C TYR A 213 -3.66 10.57 1.55
N ILE A 214 -3.71 11.59 2.42
CA ILE A 214 -4.78 11.74 3.44
C ILE A 214 -6.15 11.86 2.77
N LYS A 215 -6.26 12.63 1.67
CA LYS A 215 -7.51 12.72 0.91
C LYS A 215 -7.94 11.37 0.34
N ALA A 216 -7.00 10.57 -0.18
CA ALA A 216 -7.30 9.22 -0.68
C ALA A 216 -7.82 8.30 0.42
N ILE A 217 -7.17 8.31 1.60
CA ILE A 217 -7.60 7.54 2.77
C ILE A 217 -9.03 7.93 3.19
N ASN A 218 -9.32 9.22 3.28
CA ASN A 218 -10.65 9.71 3.65
C ASN A 218 -11.72 9.28 2.64
N LEU A 219 -11.41 9.32 1.34
CA LEU A 219 -12.31 8.87 0.28
C LEU A 219 -12.57 7.36 0.32
N MET A 220 -11.55 6.56 0.63
CA MET A 220 -11.74 5.11 0.82
C MET A 220 -12.64 4.80 2.01
N GLY A 221 -12.55 5.59 3.07
CA GLY A 221 -13.35 5.47 4.29
C GLY A 221 -12.92 4.33 5.22
N PHE A 222 -13.13 4.54 6.54
CA PHE A 222 -12.69 3.65 7.60
C PHE A 222 -13.12 2.18 7.38
N LYS A 223 -14.34 1.96 6.93
CA LYS A 223 -14.90 0.61 6.70
C LYS A 223 -14.04 -0.23 5.76
N ARG A 224 -13.29 0.40 4.86
CA ARG A 224 -12.41 -0.30 3.91
C ARG A 224 -11.02 -0.57 4.49
N TYR A 225 -10.31 0.45 4.93
CA TYR A 225 -8.94 0.24 5.40
C TYR A 225 -8.85 -0.46 6.76
N SER A 226 -9.96 -0.58 7.51
CA SER A 226 -10.03 -1.42 8.70
C SER A 226 -10.16 -2.93 8.40
N LYS A 227 -10.30 -3.33 7.14
CA LYS A 227 -10.26 -4.74 6.75
C LYS A 227 -8.83 -5.26 6.78
N PHE A 228 -8.65 -6.47 7.30
CA PHE A 228 -7.35 -7.14 7.17
C PHE A 228 -7.04 -7.38 5.69
N LEU A 229 -5.97 -6.79 5.21
CA LEU A 229 -5.55 -6.90 3.82
C LEU A 229 -4.03 -7.07 3.75
N SER A 230 -3.60 -8.16 3.14
CA SER A 230 -2.19 -8.53 2.93
C SER A 230 -1.83 -8.73 1.46
N TRP A 231 -2.74 -8.37 0.55
CA TRP A 231 -2.56 -8.47 -0.89
C TRP A 231 -3.40 -7.42 -1.62
N ALA A 232 -2.86 -6.84 -2.71
CA ALA A 232 -3.47 -5.81 -3.53
C ALA A 232 -3.85 -4.50 -2.78
N GLU A 233 -3.37 -4.33 -1.55
CA GLU A 233 -3.54 -3.11 -0.78
C GLU A 233 -2.88 -1.92 -1.46
N ASP A 234 -1.64 -2.09 -1.93
CA ASP A 234 -0.88 -1.08 -2.65
C ASP A 234 -1.61 -0.66 -3.94
N THR A 235 -2.09 -1.64 -4.70
CA THR A 235 -2.87 -1.40 -5.91
C THR A 235 -4.11 -0.58 -5.61
N SER A 236 -4.81 -0.93 -4.53
CA SER A 236 -6.07 -0.30 -4.15
C SER A 236 -5.90 1.16 -3.75
N ILE A 237 -4.96 1.46 -2.86
CA ILE A 237 -4.73 2.83 -2.42
C ILE A 237 -4.09 3.68 -3.51
N ASN A 238 -3.14 3.14 -4.28
CA ASN A 238 -2.53 3.84 -5.41
C ASN A 238 -3.57 4.21 -6.46
N PHE A 239 -4.51 3.32 -6.77
CA PHE A 239 -5.58 3.64 -7.71
C PHE A 239 -6.37 4.88 -7.28
N VAL A 240 -6.73 4.99 -6.00
CA VAL A 240 -7.43 6.18 -5.47
C VAL A 240 -6.52 7.42 -5.55
N ILE A 241 -5.27 7.31 -5.12
CA ILE A 241 -4.28 8.40 -5.15
C ILE A 241 -4.12 8.94 -6.58
N PHE A 242 -3.91 8.08 -7.57
CA PHE A 242 -3.74 8.48 -8.97
C PHE A 242 -5.00 9.12 -9.58
N ASN A 243 -6.19 8.74 -9.10
CA ASN A 243 -7.45 9.36 -9.55
C ASN A 243 -7.68 10.77 -9.00
N ILE A 244 -7.06 11.14 -7.89
CA ILE A 244 -7.27 12.44 -7.24
C ILE A 244 -6.06 13.38 -7.30
N ALA A 245 -4.88 12.87 -7.60
CA ALA A 245 -3.68 13.66 -7.82
C ALA A 245 -3.78 14.46 -9.11
N ASN A 246 -3.12 15.62 -9.18
CA ASN A 246 -3.10 16.44 -10.38
C ASN A 246 -1.97 16.04 -11.33
N ASN A 247 -0.86 15.57 -10.79
CA ASN A 247 0.32 15.22 -11.57
C ASN A 247 1.13 14.09 -10.92
N PHE A 248 1.96 13.47 -11.76
CA PHE A 248 2.88 12.41 -11.42
C PHE A 248 4.17 12.60 -12.20
N LYS A 249 5.29 12.29 -11.57
CA LYS A 249 6.58 12.21 -12.27
C LYS A 249 7.35 10.96 -11.85
N HIS A 250 7.83 10.21 -12.83
CA HIS A 250 8.83 9.17 -12.64
C HIS A 250 10.22 9.77 -12.80
N LEU A 251 11.11 9.55 -11.83
CA LEU A 251 12.49 10.01 -11.86
C LEU A 251 13.43 8.86 -12.21
N LYS A 252 14.42 9.14 -13.06
CA LYS A 252 15.52 8.22 -13.36
C LYS A 252 16.55 8.21 -12.23
N LYS A 253 16.08 7.90 -11.01
CA LYS A 253 16.90 7.81 -9.79
C LYS A 253 16.64 6.46 -9.15
N TYR A 254 17.69 5.70 -8.90
CA TYR A 254 17.61 4.52 -8.04
C TYR A 254 17.35 4.98 -6.62
N GLY A 255 16.24 4.54 -6.05
CA GLY A 255 15.82 4.93 -4.72
C GLY A 255 15.87 3.80 -3.70
N ILE A 256 15.68 2.56 -4.14
CA ILE A 256 15.48 1.43 -3.24
C ILE A 256 16.17 0.16 -3.74
N TYR A 257 16.70 -0.63 -2.81
CA TYR A 257 16.94 -2.07 -2.96
C TYR A 257 15.69 -2.81 -2.50
N HIS A 258 15.01 -3.49 -3.42
CA HIS A 258 13.84 -4.31 -3.11
C HIS A 258 14.22 -5.78 -3.07
N PHE A 259 14.14 -6.37 -1.88
CA PHE A 259 14.53 -7.76 -1.64
C PHE A 259 13.36 -8.70 -1.91
N MET A 260 13.60 -9.69 -2.79
CA MET A 260 12.61 -10.68 -3.20
C MET A 260 13.06 -12.08 -2.77
N GLY A 261 12.29 -12.72 -1.91
CA GLY A 261 12.54 -14.09 -1.46
C GLY A 261 11.52 -15.10 -1.99
N ILE A 262 11.85 -16.37 -1.95
CA ILE A 262 10.95 -17.47 -2.34
C ILE A 262 9.66 -17.47 -1.48
N ASN A 263 9.76 -16.98 -0.23
CA ASN A 263 8.65 -16.92 0.73
C ASN A 263 7.92 -15.56 0.75
N THR A 264 8.24 -14.64 -0.16
CA THR A 264 7.50 -13.36 -0.21
C THR A 264 6.08 -13.58 -0.72
N ALA A 265 5.15 -12.74 -0.29
CA ALA A 265 3.75 -12.82 -0.67
C ALA A 265 3.54 -12.89 -2.20
N SER A 266 4.45 -12.27 -2.97
CA SER A 266 4.39 -12.24 -4.44
C SER A 266 4.52 -13.62 -5.10
N PHE A 267 5.25 -14.57 -4.48
CA PHE A 267 5.54 -15.89 -5.04
C PHE A 267 4.73 -17.03 -4.46
N THR A 268 3.94 -16.79 -3.42
CA THR A 268 3.09 -17.84 -2.85
C THR A 268 1.92 -18.18 -3.77
N GLN A 269 1.43 -19.40 -3.69
CA GLN A 269 0.25 -19.86 -4.40
C GLN A 269 -0.99 -18.98 -4.09
N PRO A 270 -2.01 -18.95 -4.96
CA PRO A 270 -3.27 -18.29 -4.65
C PRO A 270 -3.85 -18.76 -3.31
N THR A 271 -4.28 -17.79 -2.50
CA THR A 271 -4.85 -18.02 -1.16
C THR A 271 -6.16 -17.24 -1.03
N ASN A 272 -6.96 -17.56 0.00
CA ASN A 272 -8.16 -16.79 0.34
C ASN A 272 -7.83 -15.30 0.56
N SER A 273 -6.70 -14.99 1.20
CA SER A 273 -6.26 -13.63 1.43
C SER A 273 -5.96 -12.89 0.12
N LYS A 274 -5.32 -13.55 -0.84
CA LYS A 274 -5.07 -12.98 -2.17
C LYS A 274 -6.37 -12.74 -2.94
N LEU A 275 -7.27 -13.72 -2.93
CA LEU A 275 -8.59 -13.57 -3.54
C LEU A 275 -9.35 -12.39 -2.94
N PHE A 276 -9.35 -12.29 -1.61
CA PHE A 276 -10.00 -11.17 -0.92
C PHE A 276 -9.41 -9.83 -1.34
N GLY A 277 -8.09 -9.71 -1.46
CA GLY A 277 -7.44 -8.48 -1.92
C GLY A 277 -7.82 -8.10 -3.35
N GLU A 278 -7.88 -9.06 -4.26
CA GLU A 278 -8.32 -8.82 -5.65
C GLU A 278 -9.79 -8.35 -5.73
N ILE A 279 -10.66 -8.92 -4.88
CA ILE A 279 -12.07 -8.52 -4.80
C ILE A 279 -12.20 -7.15 -4.14
N PHE A 280 -11.38 -6.86 -3.14
CA PHE A 280 -11.32 -5.55 -2.53
C PHE A 280 -10.92 -4.47 -3.54
N PHE A 281 -9.90 -4.74 -4.37
CA PHE A 281 -9.52 -3.84 -5.46
C PHE A 281 -10.68 -3.64 -6.46
N LEU A 282 -11.40 -4.70 -6.80
CA LEU A 282 -12.57 -4.61 -7.66
C LEU A 282 -13.67 -3.71 -7.07
N ASP A 283 -13.89 -3.76 -5.74
CA ASP A 283 -14.82 -2.85 -5.04
C ASP A 283 -14.37 -1.38 -5.14
N ILE A 284 -13.06 -1.13 -5.00
CA ILE A 284 -12.47 0.21 -5.21
C ILE A 284 -12.69 0.68 -6.65
N LEU A 285 -12.46 -0.18 -7.64
CA LEU A 285 -12.70 0.16 -9.04
C LEU A 285 -14.14 0.60 -9.30
N PHE A 286 -15.13 -0.05 -8.69
CA PHE A 286 -16.53 0.35 -8.83
C PHE A 286 -16.81 1.76 -8.33
N ASP A 287 -16.27 2.10 -7.18
CA ASP A 287 -16.60 3.34 -6.51
C ASP A 287 -15.83 4.55 -7.06
N PHE A 288 -14.62 4.33 -7.59
CA PHE A 288 -13.74 5.40 -8.04
C PHE A 288 -13.57 5.50 -9.57
N SER A 289 -14.19 4.58 -10.31
CA SER A 289 -14.19 4.66 -11.78
C SER A 289 -15.03 5.82 -12.28
N ARG A 290 -14.62 6.41 -13.41
CA ARG A 290 -15.20 7.63 -13.98
C ARG A 290 -16.37 7.38 -14.93
N ASN A 291 -16.94 6.18 -14.97
CA ASN A 291 -18.07 5.82 -15.82
C ASN A 291 -17.85 5.97 -17.33
N ASN A 292 -16.64 5.87 -17.81
CA ASN A 292 -16.31 5.86 -19.24
C ASN A 292 -16.09 4.44 -19.80
N THR A 293 -15.85 4.31 -21.08
CA THR A 293 -15.60 2.98 -21.74
C THR A 293 -14.36 2.29 -21.18
N TYR A 294 -13.36 3.07 -20.79
CA TYR A 294 -12.11 2.60 -20.22
C TYR A 294 -12.34 1.95 -18.86
N ASP A 295 -13.03 2.63 -17.95
CA ASP A 295 -13.36 2.12 -16.62
C ASP A 295 -14.14 0.81 -16.69
N LYS A 296 -15.09 0.72 -17.64
CA LYS A 296 -15.84 -0.50 -17.92
C LYS A 296 -14.92 -1.67 -18.28
N ASN A 297 -13.98 -1.44 -19.19
CA ASN A 297 -13.05 -2.47 -19.63
C ASN A 297 -12.12 -2.91 -18.51
N LEU A 298 -11.74 -1.99 -17.62
CA LEU A 298 -10.94 -2.29 -16.44
C LEU A 298 -11.67 -3.18 -15.45
N ILE A 299 -12.90 -2.83 -15.08
CA ILE A 299 -13.75 -3.63 -14.18
C ILE A 299 -13.92 -5.04 -14.74
N ILE A 300 -14.21 -5.16 -16.03
CA ILE A 300 -14.35 -6.44 -16.71
C ILE A 300 -13.02 -7.20 -16.74
N GLY A 301 -11.93 -6.52 -17.05
CA GLY A 301 -10.59 -7.11 -17.06
C GLY A 301 -10.20 -7.69 -15.70
N GLN A 302 -10.43 -6.95 -14.62
CA GLN A 302 -10.17 -7.41 -13.26
C GLN A 302 -11.06 -8.59 -12.87
N ALA A 303 -12.35 -8.55 -13.19
CA ALA A 303 -13.27 -9.67 -12.93
C ALA A 303 -12.83 -10.94 -13.67
N ILE A 304 -12.43 -10.82 -14.94
CA ILE A 304 -11.91 -11.96 -15.73
C ILE A 304 -10.59 -12.48 -15.15
N TYR A 305 -9.71 -11.59 -14.68
CA TYR A 305 -8.44 -11.96 -14.06
C TYR A 305 -8.68 -12.80 -12.80
N ILE A 306 -9.56 -12.34 -11.90
CA ILE A 306 -9.94 -13.06 -10.67
C ILE A 306 -10.47 -14.45 -11.04
N TYR A 307 -11.42 -14.54 -11.99
CA TYR A 307 -11.97 -15.81 -12.43
C TYR A 307 -10.90 -16.77 -12.91
N LYS A 308 -10.03 -16.35 -13.85
CA LYS A 308 -9.01 -17.23 -14.42
C LYS A 308 -7.99 -17.71 -13.39
N ARG A 309 -7.66 -16.86 -12.42
CA ARG A 309 -6.65 -17.19 -11.42
C ARG A 309 -7.18 -18.14 -10.35
N TYR A 310 -8.46 -18.00 -9.98
CA TYR A 310 -9.01 -18.70 -8.82
C TYR A 310 -10.04 -19.79 -9.17
N GLN A 311 -10.36 -20.01 -10.44
CA GLN A 311 -11.35 -21.01 -10.88
C GLN A 311 -11.03 -22.47 -10.49
N PHE A 312 -9.77 -22.76 -10.15
CA PHE A 312 -9.31 -24.12 -9.79
C PHE A 312 -9.15 -24.32 -8.28
N TYR A 313 -9.46 -23.32 -7.47
CA TYR A 313 -9.26 -23.37 -6.02
C TYR A 313 -10.60 -23.39 -5.31
N ASN A 314 -10.79 -24.37 -4.40
CA ASN A 314 -11.97 -24.45 -3.54
C ASN A 314 -11.78 -23.55 -2.32
N PHE A 315 -12.27 -22.32 -2.36
CA PHE A 315 -12.12 -21.31 -1.30
C PHE A 315 -13.31 -21.27 -0.29
N ILE A 316 -13.94 -22.41 -0.01
CA ILE A 316 -15.32 -22.48 0.51
C ILE A 316 -15.45 -22.22 2.02
N ASN A 317 -14.38 -22.16 2.82
CA ASN A 317 -14.49 -22.24 4.29
C ASN A 317 -14.29 -20.93 5.07
N ASP A 318 -14.17 -19.75 4.42
CA ASP A 318 -14.01 -18.48 5.13
C ASP A 318 -15.32 -17.68 5.13
N THR A 319 -16.14 -17.89 6.15
CA THR A 319 -17.45 -17.24 6.32
C THR A 319 -17.40 -15.73 6.47
N ASN A 320 -16.30 -15.17 7.02
CA ASN A 320 -16.16 -13.73 7.27
C ASN A 320 -15.94 -12.91 5.99
N ASN A 321 -15.23 -13.48 5.02
CA ASN A 321 -14.98 -12.83 3.74
C ASN A 321 -16.10 -13.10 2.73
N PHE A 322 -16.91 -14.15 2.93
CA PHE A 322 -17.98 -14.53 2.02
C PHE A 322 -19.08 -13.46 1.91
N SER A 323 -19.48 -12.85 3.02
CA SER A 323 -20.49 -11.78 3.03
C SER A 323 -20.02 -10.55 2.24
N TYR A 324 -18.76 -10.17 2.41
CA TYR A 324 -18.17 -9.06 1.65
C TYR A 324 -18.08 -9.40 0.15
N LEU A 325 -17.59 -10.59 -0.18
CA LEU A 325 -17.53 -11.11 -1.55
C LEU A 325 -18.90 -11.07 -2.22
N LYS A 326 -19.94 -11.58 -1.55
CA LYS A 326 -21.32 -11.56 -2.04
C LYS A 326 -21.82 -10.14 -2.30
N GLY A 327 -21.47 -9.17 -1.43
CA GLY A 327 -21.81 -7.76 -1.62
C GLY A 327 -21.16 -7.16 -2.89
N VAL A 328 -19.87 -7.42 -3.11
CA VAL A 328 -19.15 -6.95 -4.31
C VAL A 328 -19.66 -7.63 -5.58
N LEU A 329 -19.96 -8.93 -5.52
CA LEU A 329 -20.56 -9.66 -6.65
C LEU A 329 -21.95 -9.13 -7.00
N ASN A 330 -22.76 -8.76 -6.01
CA ASN A 330 -24.05 -8.12 -6.26
C ASN A 330 -23.90 -6.76 -6.93
N LYS A 331 -22.88 -5.97 -6.59
CA LYS A 331 -22.54 -4.75 -7.33
C LYS A 331 -22.19 -5.08 -8.79
N LEU A 332 -21.40 -6.14 -9.03
CA LEU A 332 -21.08 -6.62 -10.38
C LEU A 332 -22.30 -6.98 -11.19
N ILE A 333 -23.21 -7.78 -10.61
CA ILE A 333 -24.44 -8.24 -11.28
C ILE A 333 -25.32 -7.06 -11.66
N ASN A 334 -25.48 -6.11 -10.73
CA ASN A 334 -26.34 -4.94 -10.92
C ASN A 334 -25.67 -3.82 -11.71
N CYS A 335 -24.38 -4.00 -12.08
CA CYS A 335 -23.67 -3.03 -12.88
C CYS A 335 -24.26 -3.01 -14.30
N LYS A 336 -24.86 -1.87 -14.71
CA LYS A 336 -25.45 -1.66 -16.04
C LYS A 336 -24.52 -1.99 -17.21
N TYR A 337 -23.22 -2.06 -16.98
CA TYR A 337 -22.22 -2.39 -18.00
C TYR A 337 -22.09 -3.89 -18.22
N LEU A 338 -22.29 -4.71 -17.18
CA LEU A 338 -22.20 -6.17 -17.28
C LEU A 338 -23.48 -6.80 -17.77
N SER A 339 -24.64 -6.19 -17.49
CA SER A 339 -25.94 -6.68 -17.99
C SER A 339 -26.05 -6.71 -19.52
N LYS A 340 -25.25 -5.87 -20.22
CA LYS A 340 -25.18 -5.81 -21.69
C LYS A 340 -24.12 -6.74 -22.29
N LEU A 341 -23.33 -7.43 -21.48
CA LEU A 341 -22.30 -8.33 -21.98
C LEU A 341 -22.86 -9.74 -22.17
N ASN A 342 -23.08 -10.11 -23.43
CA ASN A 342 -23.45 -11.47 -23.83
C ASN A 342 -22.25 -12.44 -23.69
N ASN A 343 -21.40 -12.21 -22.70
CA ASN A 343 -20.15 -12.92 -22.55
C ASN A 343 -20.34 -14.15 -21.64
N ARG A 344 -20.40 -15.34 -22.28
CA ARG A 344 -20.52 -16.66 -21.63
C ARG A 344 -19.53 -16.86 -20.48
N LYS A 345 -18.36 -16.19 -20.52
CA LYS A 345 -17.32 -16.27 -19.48
C LYS A 345 -17.73 -15.53 -18.19
N ILE A 346 -18.37 -14.37 -18.32
CA ILE A 346 -18.85 -13.59 -17.18
C ILE A 346 -20.05 -14.26 -16.54
N ARG A 347 -20.96 -14.83 -17.34
CA ARG A 347 -22.07 -15.66 -16.79
C ARG A 347 -21.55 -16.88 -16.02
N LYS A 348 -20.48 -17.55 -16.50
CA LYS A 348 -19.84 -18.64 -15.76
C LYS A 348 -19.21 -18.18 -14.44
N LEU A 349 -18.63 -16.97 -14.39
CA LEU A 349 -18.14 -16.35 -13.15
C LEU A 349 -19.26 -16.25 -12.12
N PHE A 350 -20.42 -15.76 -12.53
CA PHE A 350 -21.59 -15.65 -11.67
C PHE A 350 -22.14 -17.01 -11.24
N THR A 351 -22.26 -17.97 -12.16
CA THR A 351 -22.75 -19.30 -11.85
C THR A 351 -21.85 -20.02 -10.84
N TYR A 352 -20.53 -19.86 -10.97
CA TYR A 352 -19.56 -20.47 -10.07
C TYR A 352 -19.64 -19.91 -8.63
N PHE A 353 -19.89 -18.61 -8.49
CA PHE A 353 -20.03 -17.96 -7.17
C PHE A 353 -21.46 -18.03 -6.59
N TYR A 354 -22.48 -18.41 -7.38
CA TYR A 354 -23.86 -18.58 -6.92
C TYR A 354 -24.20 -20.01 -6.48
N ILE A 355 -23.41 -21.00 -6.89
CA ILE A 355 -23.59 -22.41 -6.52
C ILE A 355 -22.94 -22.73 -5.17
N ILE A 356 -22.17 -21.81 -4.62
CA ILE A 356 -21.58 -21.87 -3.29
C ILE A 356 -22.33 -20.90 -2.36
#